data_9d7f254359329ced9785ee9e291019f9
#
_entry.id   9d7f254359329ced9785ee9e291019f9
#
_cell.length_a   1.000
_cell.length_b   1.000
_cell.length_c   1.000
_cell.angle_alpha   90.00
_cell.angle_beta   90.00
_cell.angle_gamma   90.00
#
_symmetry.space_group_name_H-M   'P 1'
#
loop_
_entity.id
_entity.type
_entity.pdbx_description
1 polymer ?
#
loop_
_entity_poly.entity_id
_entity_poly.type
_entity_poly.pdbx_seq_one_letter_code
_entity_poly.pdbx_strand_id
1 'polypeptide(L)'
;EALKERDADVPELVDMHDYFSKVKPTAKNEWTGRFQGKNLIWIVAEAFSGQMLDPERTPTLWKLSHEGIICDNFYTPLWGVSTSDGEYVTTTGLIPKPGVWSYSESSDNDMPFGFGNQFQKLGYRTLAYHDYLYTYYDRNLSHPNMGYEYYGIGNGLELEQVQPPSDREMMEQIVPQFVNEDQFMVYILTVSGHLNYTREENAQADRHYDEVADLPYSEPVKCYLASQLELELAMESLMDQLEAAGKLDDTVIVLSADHYPYGLTDEEYSELFGHTVDPVFEIYENSLILWSADLEEPVHVDKYCSSLDVMPTLANLFGLEYDSRLMAGRDILSDEPGLVIFSNYSFLTDQGAYD
;
A
#
# COMPACT_ATOMS: atom_id res chain seq x y z
N GLU A 1 1.70 25.90 -20.80
CA GLU A 1 1.09 26.63 -21.93
C GLU A 1 0.95 25.75 -23.16
N ALA A 2 1.99 25.01 -23.58
CA ALA A 2 1.90 24.13 -24.77
C ALA A 2 0.77 23.08 -24.70
N LEU A 3 0.53 22.48 -23.52
CA LEU A 3 -0.58 21.56 -23.31
C LEU A 3 -1.94 22.27 -23.40
N LYS A 4 -2.04 23.47 -22.85
CA LYS A 4 -3.25 24.29 -22.92
C LYS A 4 -3.57 24.71 -24.35
N GLU A 5 -2.55 25.03 -25.17
CA GLU A 5 -2.70 25.32 -26.58
C GLU A 5 -3.15 24.08 -27.36
N ARG A 6 -2.58 22.91 -27.07
CA ARG A 6 -2.97 21.62 -27.68
C ARG A 6 -4.44 21.30 -27.43
N ASP A 7 -4.91 21.52 -26.20
CA ASP A 7 -6.21 21.11 -25.70
C ASP A 7 -7.25 22.26 -25.75
N ALA A 8 -6.97 23.34 -26.51
CA ALA A 8 -7.76 24.57 -26.55
C ALA A 8 -9.23 24.35 -27.02
N ASP A 9 -9.48 23.30 -27.79
CA ASP A 9 -10.80 22.95 -28.29
C ASP A 9 -11.65 22.13 -27.28
N VAL A 10 -11.10 21.79 -26.11
CA VAL A 10 -11.76 21.02 -25.02
C VAL A 10 -11.82 21.88 -23.75
N PRO A 11 -12.95 22.60 -23.51
CA PRO A 11 -13.05 23.58 -22.42
C PRO A 11 -12.70 22.99 -21.05
N GLU A 12 -13.10 21.75 -20.76
CA GLU A 12 -12.85 21.06 -19.50
C GLU A 12 -11.34 20.88 -19.25
N LEU A 13 -10.57 20.55 -20.30
CA LEU A 13 -9.11 20.43 -20.19
C LEU A 13 -8.45 21.80 -20.02
N VAL A 14 -8.97 22.85 -20.66
CA VAL A 14 -8.49 24.21 -20.45
C VAL A 14 -8.68 24.64 -18.99
N ASP A 15 -9.85 24.37 -18.41
CA ASP A 15 -10.14 24.68 -17.01
C ASP A 15 -9.22 23.89 -16.05
N MET A 16 -8.97 22.62 -16.34
CA MET A 16 -8.00 21.80 -15.59
C MET A 16 -6.59 22.39 -15.67
N HIS A 17 -6.11 22.76 -16.87
CA HIS A 17 -4.80 23.40 -17.01
C HIS A 17 -4.71 24.73 -16.23
N ASP A 18 -5.78 25.52 -16.24
CA ASP A 18 -5.84 26.78 -15.50
C ASP A 18 -5.84 26.56 -13.97
N TYR A 19 -6.51 25.50 -13.51
CA TYR A 19 -6.47 25.12 -12.09
C TYR A 19 -5.09 24.66 -11.68
N PHE A 20 -4.56 23.61 -12.31
CA PHE A 20 -3.28 23.00 -11.90
C PHE A 20 -2.09 23.94 -12.07
N SER A 21 -2.13 24.88 -13.03
CA SER A 21 -1.09 25.89 -13.18
C SER A 21 -0.96 26.84 -11.96
N LYS A 22 -2.02 26.96 -11.15
CA LYS A 22 -2.07 27.82 -9.96
C LYS A 22 -1.78 27.06 -8.66
N VAL A 23 -1.82 25.73 -8.69
CA VAL A 23 -1.47 24.90 -7.54
C VAL A 23 0.02 25.07 -7.26
N LYS A 24 0.37 25.32 -6.00
CA LYS A 24 1.77 25.37 -5.58
C LYS A 24 2.32 23.94 -5.50
N PRO A 25 3.43 23.64 -6.17
CA PRO A 25 4.04 22.32 -6.03
C PRO A 25 4.64 22.12 -4.64
N THR A 26 4.65 20.89 -4.14
CA THR A 26 5.36 20.52 -2.93
C THR A 26 6.86 20.79 -3.11
N ALA A 27 7.45 21.45 -2.14
CA ALA A 27 8.89 21.76 -2.18
C ALA A 27 9.72 20.50 -1.92
N LYS A 28 10.86 20.40 -2.55
CA LYS A 28 11.87 19.40 -2.19
C LYS A 28 12.38 19.69 -0.78
N ASN A 29 12.77 18.63 -0.06
CA ASN A 29 13.22 18.67 1.32
C ASN A 29 14.50 17.86 1.51
N GLU A 30 14.98 17.73 2.73
CA GLU A 30 16.20 16.98 3.05
C GLU A 30 16.14 15.48 2.74
N TRP A 31 14.94 14.93 2.59
CA TRP A 31 14.70 13.54 2.23
C TRP A 31 14.71 13.27 0.71
N THR A 32 14.70 14.33 -0.10
CA THR A 32 14.67 14.18 -1.57
C THR A 32 15.86 13.36 -2.07
N GLY A 33 15.56 12.21 -2.68
CA GLY A 33 16.58 11.30 -3.21
C GLY A 33 17.33 10.48 -2.14
N ARG A 34 16.87 10.45 -0.90
CA ARG A 34 17.51 9.71 0.21
C ARG A 34 17.71 8.23 -0.09
N PHE A 35 16.80 7.64 -0.86
CA PHE A 35 16.84 6.24 -1.29
C PHE A 35 17.14 6.06 -2.78
N GLN A 36 17.66 7.08 -3.44
CA GLN A 36 18.04 6.98 -4.86
C GLN A 36 19.08 5.87 -5.07
N GLY A 37 18.81 4.98 -5.99
CA GLY A 37 19.70 3.84 -6.31
C GLY A 37 19.42 2.58 -5.52
N LYS A 38 18.58 2.62 -4.47
CA LYS A 38 18.17 1.43 -3.72
C LYS A 38 17.07 0.65 -4.44
N ASN A 39 16.94 -0.62 -4.10
CA ASN A 39 15.80 -1.44 -4.49
C ASN A 39 14.55 -0.99 -3.72
N LEU A 40 13.39 -1.24 -4.31
CA LEU A 40 12.09 -1.00 -3.66
C LEU A 40 11.25 -2.28 -3.69
N ILE A 41 10.75 -2.69 -2.54
CA ILE A 41 9.65 -3.64 -2.40
C ILE A 41 8.47 -2.89 -1.80
N TRP A 42 7.39 -2.81 -2.57
CA TRP A 42 6.18 -2.09 -2.20
C TRP A 42 5.00 -3.03 -2.11
N ILE A 43 4.51 -3.23 -0.90
CA ILE A 43 3.46 -4.18 -0.56
C ILE A 43 2.18 -3.41 -0.24
N VAL A 44 1.09 -3.78 -0.89
CA VAL A 44 -0.27 -3.42 -0.50
C VAL A 44 -0.89 -4.67 0.11
N ALA A 45 -1.16 -4.61 1.41
CA ALA A 45 -1.57 -5.77 2.19
C ALA A 45 -3.08 -5.78 2.41
N GLU A 46 -3.73 -6.87 1.99
CA GLU A 46 -5.17 -7.09 2.10
C GLU A 46 -5.63 -6.98 3.56
N ALA A 47 -6.51 -6.02 3.82
CA ALA A 47 -7.13 -5.75 5.11
C ALA A 47 -6.15 -5.62 6.30
N PHE A 48 -4.89 -5.21 6.03
CA PHE A 48 -3.91 -4.99 7.10
C PHE A 48 -4.37 -3.87 8.04
N SER A 49 -4.16 -4.06 9.33
CA SER A 49 -4.42 -3.06 10.36
C SER A 49 -3.24 -2.97 11.33
N GLY A 50 -2.84 -1.76 11.70
CA GLY A 50 -1.85 -1.53 12.74
C GLY A 50 -2.22 -2.18 14.08
N GLN A 51 -3.51 -2.43 14.31
CA GLN A 51 -4.02 -3.06 15.53
C GLN A 51 -3.70 -4.57 15.64
N MET A 52 -3.26 -5.22 14.54
CA MET A 52 -2.80 -6.61 14.57
C MET A 52 -1.32 -6.76 14.97
N LEU A 53 -0.57 -5.66 15.02
CA LEU A 53 0.85 -5.69 15.33
C LEU A 53 1.10 -6.09 16.79
N ASP A 54 1.88 -7.14 16.99
CA ASP A 54 2.21 -7.70 18.30
C ASP A 54 3.66 -8.19 18.33
N PRO A 55 4.48 -7.80 19.32
CA PRO A 55 5.91 -8.15 19.36
C PRO A 55 6.18 -9.66 19.52
N GLU A 56 5.21 -10.45 19.97
CA GLU A 56 5.35 -11.89 20.18
C GLU A 56 4.78 -12.70 19.01
N ARG A 57 3.69 -12.24 18.36
CA ARG A 57 2.97 -12.94 17.29
C ARG A 57 3.33 -12.46 15.90
N THR A 58 3.65 -11.17 15.76
CA THR A 58 4.04 -10.58 14.47
C THR A 58 5.39 -9.84 14.58
N PRO A 59 6.46 -10.51 15.04
CA PRO A 59 7.72 -9.87 15.39
C PRO A 59 8.41 -9.17 14.20
N THR A 60 8.26 -9.67 12.98
CA THR A 60 8.85 -9.06 11.79
C THR A 60 8.13 -7.77 11.43
N LEU A 61 6.80 -7.81 11.33
CA LEU A 61 5.98 -6.63 11.07
C LEU A 61 6.12 -5.60 12.19
N TRP A 62 6.14 -6.06 13.46
CA TRP A 62 6.38 -5.21 14.61
C TRP A 62 7.71 -4.47 14.49
N LYS A 63 8.79 -5.18 14.23
CA LYS A 63 10.12 -4.59 14.06
C LYS A 63 10.12 -3.53 12.95
N LEU A 64 9.65 -3.90 11.76
CA LEU A 64 9.64 -3.01 10.60
C LEU A 64 8.80 -1.75 10.83
N SER A 65 7.70 -1.85 11.59
CA SER A 65 6.84 -0.70 11.91
C SER A 65 7.41 0.21 12.98
N HIS A 66 8.40 -0.23 13.76
CA HIS A 66 8.99 0.53 14.87
C HIS A 66 10.44 0.98 14.63
N GLU A 67 11.08 0.53 13.55
CA GLU A 67 12.48 0.86 13.23
C GLU A 67 12.63 1.71 11.96
N GLY A 68 11.54 2.16 11.34
CA GLY A 68 11.53 2.89 10.07
C GLY A 68 11.13 4.36 10.20
N ILE A 69 10.47 4.87 9.17
CA ILE A 69 9.71 6.13 9.21
C ILE A 69 8.32 5.78 9.74
N ILE A 70 7.98 6.32 10.88
CA ILE A 70 6.76 6.04 11.64
C ILE A 70 5.81 7.22 11.49
N CYS A 71 4.66 6.99 10.89
CA CYS A 71 3.60 7.98 10.76
C CYS A 71 2.63 7.79 11.93
N ASP A 72 2.68 8.72 12.91
CA ASP A 72 1.89 8.62 14.14
C ASP A 72 0.38 8.81 13.91
N ASN A 73 -0.02 9.38 12.76
CA ASN A 73 -1.42 9.62 12.37
C ASN A 73 -1.64 9.21 10.91
N PHE A 74 -1.45 7.92 10.60
CA PHE A 74 -1.69 7.38 9.26
C PHE A 74 -3.07 6.74 9.16
N TYR A 75 -3.75 6.99 8.03
CA TYR A 75 -5.10 6.52 7.75
C TYR A 75 -5.18 5.78 6.43
N THR A 76 -6.01 4.74 6.40
CA THR A 76 -6.35 4.00 5.17
C THR A 76 -7.86 4.09 4.91
N PRO A 77 -8.35 5.18 4.29
CA PRO A 77 -9.75 5.34 3.96
C PRO A 77 -10.26 4.23 3.03
N LEU A 78 -11.47 3.72 3.28
CA LEU A 78 -12.14 2.79 2.39
C LEU A 78 -12.78 3.53 1.21
N TRP A 79 -12.49 3.09 -0.01
CA TRP A 79 -13.04 3.63 -1.24
C TRP A 79 -14.09 2.69 -1.88
N GLY A 80 -14.77 3.15 -2.93
CA GLY A 80 -15.97 2.51 -3.46
C GLY A 80 -15.77 1.08 -3.99
N VAL A 81 -14.58 0.76 -4.55
CA VAL A 81 -14.23 -0.56 -5.08
C VAL A 81 -13.16 -1.24 -4.18
N SER A 82 -13.26 -1.04 -2.86
CA SER A 82 -12.41 -1.63 -1.82
C SER A 82 -10.93 -1.83 -2.26
N THR A 83 -10.43 -3.08 -2.36
CA THR A 83 -9.05 -3.42 -2.73
C THR A 83 -8.56 -2.70 -3.99
N SER A 84 -9.34 -2.70 -5.08
CA SER A 84 -8.92 -2.09 -6.35
C SER A 84 -8.74 -0.57 -6.24
N ASP A 85 -9.61 0.11 -5.49
CA ASP A 85 -9.48 1.55 -5.25
C ASP A 85 -8.37 1.84 -4.22
N GLY A 86 -8.17 0.97 -3.22
CA GLY A 86 -7.04 1.06 -2.28
C GLY A 86 -5.69 0.96 -2.99
N GLU A 87 -5.54 0.01 -3.91
CA GLU A 87 -4.37 -0.08 -4.78
C GLU A 87 -4.19 1.19 -5.62
N TYR A 88 -5.28 1.67 -6.26
CA TYR A 88 -5.24 2.87 -7.10
C TYR A 88 -4.79 4.10 -6.33
N VAL A 89 -5.39 4.35 -5.16
CA VAL A 89 -5.04 5.47 -4.27
C VAL A 89 -3.56 5.42 -3.88
N THR A 90 -3.12 4.27 -3.40
CA THR A 90 -1.76 4.09 -2.87
C THR A 90 -0.71 4.22 -3.97
N THR A 91 -0.96 3.65 -5.16
CA THR A 91 0.03 3.58 -6.25
C THR A 91 0.02 4.77 -7.19
N THR A 92 -1.01 5.63 -7.13
CA THR A 92 -1.12 6.80 -8.01
C THR A 92 -1.16 8.14 -7.28
N GLY A 93 -1.51 8.15 -5.99
CA GLY A 93 -1.77 9.39 -5.23
C GLY A 93 -3.01 10.15 -5.73
N LEU A 94 -3.95 9.46 -6.41
CA LEU A 94 -5.16 10.04 -6.98
C LEU A 94 -6.41 9.49 -6.28
N ILE A 95 -7.44 10.34 -6.19
CA ILE A 95 -8.76 9.94 -5.68
C ILE A 95 -9.50 9.15 -6.77
N PRO A 96 -10.00 7.93 -6.48
CA PRO A 96 -10.75 7.15 -7.45
C PRO A 96 -12.09 7.81 -7.77
N LYS A 97 -12.55 7.67 -8.99
CA LYS A 97 -13.81 8.24 -9.44
C LYS A 97 -14.98 7.39 -8.93
N PRO A 98 -15.95 7.96 -8.20
CA PRO A 98 -17.10 7.21 -7.70
C PRO A 98 -17.84 6.45 -8.80
N GLY A 99 -18.14 5.16 -8.55
CA GLY A 99 -18.86 4.30 -9.49
C GLY A 99 -18.09 3.87 -10.73
N VAL A 100 -16.77 4.07 -10.73
CA VAL A 100 -15.86 3.69 -11.81
C VAL A 100 -14.74 2.81 -11.25
N TRP A 101 -14.39 1.76 -11.96
CA TRP A 101 -13.22 0.92 -11.63
C TRP A 101 -11.95 1.63 -12.09
N SER A 102 -11.56 2.65 -11.33
CA SER A 102 -10.53 3.61 -11.73
C SER A 102 -9.20 2.94 -12.07
N TYR A 103 -8.83 1.87 -11.36
CA TYR A 103 -7.58 1.16 -11.64
C TYR A 103 -7.63 0.38 -12.95
N SER A 104 -8.72 -0.35 -13.22
CA SER A 104 -8.92 -1.05 -14.49
C SER A 104 -8.95 -0.06 -15.68
N GLU A 105 -9.72 1.02 -15.55
CA GLU A 105 -9.80 2.06 -16.60
C GLU A 105 -8.48 2.84 -16.82
N SER A 106 -7.57 2.83 -15.84
CA SER A 106 -6.24 3.44 -16.01
C SER A 106 -5.42 2.76 -17.10
N SER A 107 -5.74 1.51 -17.47
CA SER A 107 -5.08 0.77 -18.55
C SER A 107 -5.20 1.46 -19.92
N ASP A 108 -6.22 2.28 -20.12
CA ASP A 108 -6.47 3.03 -21.37
C ASP A 108 -5.81 4.43 -21.37
N ASN A 109 -5.13 4.80 -20.29
CA ASN A 109 -4.54 6.11 -20.11
C ASN A 109 -3.01 6.06 -20.04
N ASP A 110 -2.36 7.14 -20.47
CA ASP A 110 -0.93 7.33 -20.18
C ASP A 110 -0.71 7.51 -18.68
N MET A 111 0.12 6.65 -18.08
CA MET A 111 0.47 6.68 -16.66
C MET A 111 1.97 6.98 -16.46
N PRO A 112 2.45 8.20 -16.81
CA PRO A 112 3.88 8.51 -16.86
C PRO A 112 4.54 8.50 -15.48
N PHE A 113 3.75 8.66 -14.42
CA PHE A 113 4.22 8.66 -13.03
C PHE A 113 4.07 7.29 -12.34
N GLY A 114 3.50 6.28 -13.02
CA GLY A 114 3.50 4.91 -12.54
C GLY A 114 4.91 4.43 -12.22
N PHE A 115 5.12 3.81 -11.05
CA PHE A 115 6.48 3.49 -10.57
C PHE A 115 7.20 2.49 -11.48
N GLY A 116 6.50 1.49 -12.01
CA GLY A 116 7.10 0.59 -12.99
C GLY A 116 7.69 1.38 -14.17
N ASN A 117 6.93 2.33 -14.75
CA ASN A 117 7.38 3.18 -15.84
C ASN A 117 8.58 4.08 -15.44
N GLN A 118 8.58 4.62 -14.22
CA GLN A 118 9.66 5.47 -13.73
C GLN A 118 10.94 4.68 -13.47
N PHE A 119 10.85 3.55 -12.77
CA PHE A 119 12.00 2.72 -12.44
C PHE A 119 12.61 2.03 -13.66
N GLN A 120 11.79 1.64 -14.67
CA GLN A 120 12.31 1.14 -15.93
C GLN A 120 13.22 2.15 -16.65
N LYS A 121 12.85 3.45 -16.64
CA LYS A 121 13.70 4.51 -17.21
C LYS A 121 15.06 4.62 -16.51
N LEU A 122 15.13 4.19 -15.25
CA LEU A 122 16.36 4.16 -14.46
C LEU A 122 17.15 2.84 -14.61
N GLY A 123 16.62 1.87 -15.38
CA GLY A 123 17.26 0.59 -15.64
C GLY A 123 16.94 -0.54 -14.66
N TYR A 124 15.96 -0.34 -13.78
CA TYR A 124 15.50 -1.38 -12.86
C TYR A 124 14.66 -2.43 -13.59
N ARG A 125 14.74 -3.67 -13.11
CA ARG A 125 13.70 -4.66 -13.41
C ARG A 125 12.48 -4.35 -12.55
N THR A 126 11.31 -4.21 -13.20
CA THR A 126 10.06 -3.82 -12.53
C THR A 126 9.03 -4.92 -12.62
N LEU A 127 8.61 -5.44 -11.48
CA LEU A 127 7.76 -6.61 -11.35
C LEU A 127 6.55 -6.31 -10.48
N ALA A 128 5.43 -6.97 -10.78
CA ALA A 128 4.25 -6.94 -9.91
C ALA A 128 3.71 -8.36 -9.71
N TYR A 129 3.27 -8.66 -8.50
CA TYR A 129 2.76 -9.97 -8.11
C TYR A 129 1.47 -9.85 -7.32
N HIS A 130 0.56 -10.79 -7.56
CA HIS A 130 -0.65 -10.96 -6.77
C HIS A 130 -0.98 -12.44 -6.66
N ASP A 131 -1.17 -12.95 -5.47
CA ASP A 131 -1.49 -14.34 -5.17
C ASP A 131 -2.95 -14.71 -5.42
N TYR A 132 -3.56 -14.05 -6.39
CA TYR A 132 -4.88 -14.39 -6.91
C TYR A 132 -4.86 -14.50 -8.44
N LEU A 133 -6.05 -14.64 -9.05
CA LEU A 133 -6.17 -14.86 -10.50
C LEU A 133 -5.56 -13.70 -11.30
N TYR A 134 -4.70 -14.02 -12.25
CA TYR A 134 -3.98 -13.07 -13.10
C TYR A 134 -4.87 -12.01 -13.75
N THR A 135 -6.09 -12.38 -14.16
CA THR A 135 -7.03 -11.48 -14.85
C THR A 135 -8.03 -10.78 -13.90
N TYR A 136 -7.94 -11.03 -12.60
CA TYR A 136 -8.89 -10.46 -11.64
C TYR A 136 -8.74 -8.95 -11.56
N TYR A 137 -9.85 -8.21 -11.65
CA TYR A 137 -9.89 -6.75 -11.73
C TYR A 137 -9.09 -6.14 -12.90
N ASP A 138 -8.91 -6.89 -13.99
CA ASP A 138 -8.15 -6.47 -15.17
C ASP A 138 -6.70 -6.04 -14.87
N ARG A 139 -6.10 -6.58 -13.79
CA ARG A 139 -4.72 -6.26 -13.40
C ARG A 139 -3.71 -6.66 -14.49
N ASN A 140 -4.03 -7.69 -15.28
CA ASN A 140 -3.27 -8.06 -16.47
C ASN A 140 -3.21 -6.98 -17.55
N LEU A 141 -4.03 -5.93 -17.44
CA LEU A 141 -4.02 -4.76 -18.34
C LEU A 141 -3.43 -3.53 -17.61
N SER A 142 -3.89 -3.23 -16.41
CA SER A 142 -3.48 -2.04 -15.65
C SER A 142 -2.02 -2.10 -15.19
N HIS A 143 -1.54 -3.24 -14.67
CA HIS A 143 -0.17 -3.34 -14.15
C HIS A 143 0.90 -3.25 -15.26
N PRO A 144 0.77 -3.92 -16.42
CA PRO A 144 1.68 -3.69 -17.54
C PRO A 144 1.66 -2.24 -18.05
N ASN A 145 0.50 -1.57 -18.02
CA ASN A 145 0.40 -0.14 -18.39
C ASN A 145 1.15 0.77 -17.39
N MET A 146 1.23 0.36 -16.11
CA MET A 146 2.05 1.04 -15.08
C MET A 146 3.56 0.72 -15.21
N GLY A 147 3.95 -0.17 -16.14
CA GLY A 147 5.34 -0.53 -16.41
C GLY A 147 5.83 -1.78 -15.68
N TYR A 148 4.96 -2.68 -15.24
CA TYR A 148 5.34 -3.91 -14.55
C TYR A 148 5.28 -5.15 -15.46
N GLU A 149 6.25 -6.06 -15.29
CA GLU A 149 6.05 -7.45 -15.63
C GLU A 149 5.12 -8.06 -14.57
N TYR A 150 3.85 -8.30 -14.90
CA TYR A 150 2.84 -8.73 -13.93
C TYR A 150 2.63 -10.23 -13.93
N TYR A 151 2.55 -10.82 -12.73
CA TYR A 151 2.36 -12.24 -12.47
C TYR A 151 1.24 -12.49 -11.45
N GLY A 152 0.48 -13.57 -11.69
CA GLY A 152 -0.59 -14.03 -10.82
C GLY A 152 -0.91 -15.50 -11.09
N ILE A 153 -1.87 -16.08 -10.36
CA ILE A 153 -2.33 -17.45 -10.60
C ILE A 153 -2.85 -17.57 -12.03
N GLY A 154 -2.29 -18.54 -12.78
CA GLY A 154 -2.55 -18.73 -14.20
C GLY A 154 -1.58 -17.99 -15.13
N ASN A 155 -0.65 -17.20 -14.56
CA ASN A 155 0.45 -16.58 -15.29
C ASN A 155 1.68 -16.44 -14.37
N GLY A 156 2.45 -17.50 -14.21
CA GLY A 156 3.74 -17.48 -13.51
C GLY A 156 3.70 -17.73 -12.01
N LEU A 157 2.52 -17.83 -11.39
CA LEU A 157 2.36 -18.30 -10.01
C LEU A 157 1.57 -19.61 -9.97
N GLU A 158 2.07 -20.56 -9.18
CA GLU A 158 1.44 -21.87 -8.92
C GLU A 158 1.34 -22.03 -7.40
N LEU A 159 0.19 -21.70 -6.83
CA LEU A 159 -0.07 -21.75 -5.39
C LEU A 159 -1.06 -22.87 -5.05
N GLU A 160 -1.04 -23.29 -3.78
CA GLU A 160 -2.04 -24.22 -3.27
C GLU A 160 -3.46 -23.70 -3.54
N GLN A 161 -4.34 -24.59 -4.03
CA GLN A 161 -5.70 -24.20 -4.37
C GLN A 161 -6.60 -24.18 -3.13
N VAL A 162 -6.39 -23.18 -2.30
CA VAL A 162 -7.20 -22.86 -1.12
C VAL A 162 -7.73 -21.43 -1.22
N GLN A 163 -8.68 -21.07 -0.40
CA GLN A 163 -9.27 -19.72 -0.42
C GLN A 163 -9.23 -19.11 0.99
N PRO A 164 -8.59 -17.94 1.14
CA PRO A 164 -7.65 -17.31 0.20
C PRO A 164 -6.34 -18.13 0.06
N PRO A 165 -5.57 -17.94 -1.02
CA PRO A 165 -4.22 -18.45 -1.15
C PRO A 165 -3.26 -17.89 -0.07
N SER A 166 -2.05 -18.42 -0.03
CA SER A 166 -1.04 -18.10 0.98
C SER A 166 -0.09 -17.01 0.51
N ASP A 167 -0.04 -15.89 1.21
CA ASP A 167 0.95 -14.81 1.02
C ASP A 167 2.38 -15.34 1.20
N ARG A 168 2.58 -16.24 2.19
CA ARG A 168 3.87 -16.87 2.43
C ARG A 168 4.32 -17.71 1.25
N GLU A 169 3.44 -18.58 0.74
CA GLU A 169 3.77 -19.42 -0.42
C GLU A 169 4.10 -18.57 -1.65
N MET A 170 3.34 -17.48 -1.87
CA MET A 170 3.69 -16.51 -2.90
C MET A 170 5.07 -15.93 -2.67
N MET A 171 5.38 -15.43 -1.47
CA MET A 171 6.66 -14.79 -1.17
C MET A 171 7.84 -15.75 -1.36
N GLU A 172 7.72 -17.00 -0.91
CA GLU A 172 8.73 -18.05 -1.12
C GLU A 172 8.99 -18.32 -2.61
N GLN A 173 7.97 -18.19 -3.46
CA GLN A 173 8.05 -18.45 -4.89
C GLN A 173 8.58 -17.27 -5.71
N ILE A 174 8.25 -16.03 -5.32
CA ILE A 174 8.57 -14.84 -6.11
C ILE A 174 9.96 -14.25 -5.81
N VAL A 175 10.40 -14.25 -4.55
CA VAL A 175 11.66 -13.61 -4.17
C VAL A 175 12.86 -14.16 -4.96
N PRO A 176 13.00 -15.47 -5.19
CA PRO A 176 14.08 -16.01 -6.02
C PRO A 176 14.08 -15.51 -7.47
N GLN A 177 12.98 -14.96 -7.97
CA GLN A 177 12.86 -14.48 -9.36
C GLN A 177 13.52 -13.12 -9.57
N PHE A 178 13.72 -12.33 -8.50
CA PHE A 178 14.26 -10.98 -8.62
C PHE A 178 15.44 -10.66 -7.69
N VAL A 179 15.61 -11.40 -6.60
CA VAL A 179 16.58 -11.05 -5.55
C VAL A 179 18.04 -10.99 -6.06
N ASN A 180 18.35 -11.68 -7.16
CA ASN A 180 19.68 -11.69 -7.78
C ASN A 180 19.85 -10.63 -8.89
N GLU A 181 18.82 -9.83 -9.18
CA GLU A 181 18.95 -8.71 -10.11
C GLU A 181 19.84 -7.61 -9.52
N ASP A 182 20.50 -6.85 -10.38
CA ASP A 182 21.34 -5.72 -9.93
C ASP A 182 20.50 -4.69 -9.21
N GLN A 183 19.37 -4.28 -9.83
CA GLN A 183 18.36 -3.35 -9.28
C GLN A 183 16.95 -3.82 -9.63
N PHE A 184 16.07 -3.79 -8.64
CA PHE A 184 14.66 -4.18 -8.80
C PHE A 184 13.71 -3.22 -8.09
N MET A 185 12.54 -3.09 -8.67
CA MET A 185 11.36 -2.51 -8.04
C MET A 185 10.22 -3.53 -8.14
N VAL A 186 9.70 -3.97 -7.01
CA VAL A 186 8.68 -5.02 -6.93
C VAL A 186 7.45 -4.49 -6.22
N TYR A 187 6.31 -4.57 -6.88
CA TYR A 187 5.00 -4.33 -6.29
C TYR A 187 4.35 -5.67 -5.93
N ILE A 188 3.77 -5.77 -4.75
CA ILE A 188 3.13 -7.00 -4.26
C ILE A 188 1.77 -6.64 -3.67
N LEU A 189 0.72 -7.31 -4.14
CA LEU A 189 -0.59 -7.29 -3.51
C LEU A 189 -0.84 -8.65 -2.86
N THR A 190 -1.16 -8.67 -1.56
CA THR A 190 -1.44 -9.88 -0.80
C THR A 190 -2.94 -10.19 -0.74
N VAL A 191 -3.34 -11.37 -0.25
CA VAL A 191 -4.75 -11.77 -0.19
C VAL A 191 -5.13 -12.59 1.06
N SER A 192 -4.17 -13.08 1.85
CA SER A 192 -4.46 -13.96 2.99
C SER A 192 -5.42 -13.37 4.02
N GLY A 193 -5.37 -12.05 4.21
CA GLY A 193 -6.24 -11.29 5.10
C GLY A 193 -7.68 -11.06 4.62
N HIS A 194 -8.06 -11.63 3.46
CA HIS A 194 -9.38 -11.41 2.87
C HIS A 194 -10.52 -11.98 3.72
N LEU A 195 -11.65 -11.25 3.79
CA LEU A 195 -12.89 -11.73 4.43
C LEU A 195 -13.44 -12.98 3.67
N ASN A 196 -14.30 -13.85 4.28
CA ASN A 196 -14.91 -13.71 5.60
C ASN A 196 -13.98 -14.28 6.69
N TYR A 197 -14.03 -13.69 7.88
CA TYR A 197 -13.19 -14.11 9.00
C TYR A 197 -13.83 -15.27 9.76
N THR A 198 -13.82 -16.44 9.12
CA THR A 198 -14.26 -17.73 9.70
C THR A 198 -13.29 -18.81 9.29
N ARG A 199 -13.19 -19.89 10.09
CA ARG A 199 -12.33 -21.03 9.77
C ARG A 199 -12.80 -21.82 8.55
N GLU A 200 -14.09 -21.76 8.24
CA GLU A 200 -14.68 -22.46 7.10
C GLU A 200 -14.44 -21.76 5.78
N GLU A 201 -14.34 -20.42 5.77
CA GLU A 201 -14.27 -19.63 4.54
C GLU A 201 -12.89 -19.02 4.28
N ASN A 202 -12.05 -18.92 5.33
CA ASN A 202 -10.67 -18.45 5.19
C ASN A 202 -9.69 -19.56 5.61
N ALA A 203 -9.01 -20.14 4.63
CA ALA A 203 -8.07 -21.25 4.83
C ALA A 203 -6.86 -20.86 5.70
N GLN A 204 -6.43 -19.59 5.65
CA GLN A 204 -5.31 -19.13 6.44
C GLN A 204 -5.75 -18.91 7.90
N ALA A 205 -6.98 -18.44 8.12
CA ALA A 205 -7.55 -18.36 9.44
C ALA A 205 -7.65 -19.76 10.10
N ASP A 206 -8.09 -20.79 9.37
CA ASP A 206 -8.12 -22.15 9.90
C ASP A 206 -6.72 -22.71 10.17
N ARG A 207 -5.75 -22.44 9.29
CA ARG A 207 -4.36 -22.89 9.39
C ARG A 207 -3.68 -22.39 10.67
N HIS A 208 -3.89 -21.11 11.02
CA HIS A 208 -3.21 -20.44 12.13
C HIS A 208 -4.09 -20.22 13.36
N TYR A 209 -5.29 -20.78 13.38
CA TYR A 209 -6.23 -20.54 14.48
C TYR A 209 -5.70 -20.91 15.85
N ASP A 210 -4.96 -22.02 15.98
CA ASP A 210 -4.43 -22.48 17.25
C ASP A 210 -3.46 -21.49 17.92
N GLU A 211 -2.83 -20.61 17.15
CA GLU A 211 -1.89 -19.58 17.59
C GLU A 211 -2.57 -18.37 18.25
N VAL A 212 -3.89 -18.22 18.04
CA VAL A 212 -4.71 -17.13 18.56
C VAL A 212 -5.89 -17.60 19.41
N ALA A 213 -6.06 -18.91 19.55
CA ALA A 213 -7.24 -19.51 20.19
C ALA A 213 -7.43 -19.07 21.66
N ASP A 214 -6.34 -18.79 22.37
CA ASP A 214 -6.32 -18.37 23.78
C ASP A 214 -6.54 -16.86 23.97
N LEU A 215 -6.58 -16.07 22.90
CA LEU A 215 -6.79 -14.63 22.97
C LEU A 215 -8.21 -14.29 23.46
N PRO A 216 -8.38 -13.19 24.21
CA PRO A 216 -9.66 -12.82 24.82
C PRO A 216 -10.59 -12.09 23.83
N TYR A 217 -10.60 -12.48 22.55
CA TYR A 217 -11.36 -11.87 21.48
C TYR A 217 -12.51 -12.79 21.00
N SER A 218 -13.48 -12.21 20.31
CA SER A 218 -14.52 -12.94 19.59
C SER A 218 -13.95 -13.83 18.48
N GLU A 219 -14.72 -14.80 18.03
CA GLU A 219 -14.29 -15.75 17.00
C GLU A 219 -13.90 -15.06 15.67
N PRO A 220 -14.68 -14.08 15.13
CA PRO A 220 -14.27 -13.39 13.92
C PRO A 220 -12.95 -12.62 14.06
N VAL A 221 -12.71 -11.98 15.22
CA VAL A 221 -11.45 -11.27 15.48
C VAL A 221 -10.27 -12.24 15.57
N LYS A 222 -10.43 -13.40 16.20
CA LYS A 222 -9.39 -14.44 16.19
C LYS A 222 -9.10 -14.95 14.77
N CYS A 223 -10.14 -15.20 13.98
CA CYS A 223 -9.96 -15.61 12.59
C CYS A 223 -9.27 -14.54 11.74
N TYR A 224 -9.58 -13.26 11.96
CA TYR A 224 -8.86 -12.15 11.34
C TYR A 224 -7.38 -12.17 11.73
N LEU A 225 -7.07 -12.20 13.01
CA LEU A 225 -5.68 -12.23 13.48
C LEU A 225 -4.94 -13.47 12.95
N ALA A 226 -5.58 -14.63 12.94
CA ALA A 226 -5.01 -15.86 12.38
C ALA A 226 -4.68 -15.70 10.89
N SER A 227 -5.58 -15.11 10.09
CA SER A 227 -5.33 -14.88 8.66
C SER A 227 -4.15 -13.92 8.42
N GLN A 228 -3.95 -12.94 9.29
CA GLN A 228 -2.84 -11.99 9.22
C GLN A 228 -1.49 -12.58 9.66
N LEU A 229 -1.46 -13.69 10.39
CA LEU A 229 -0.22 -14.41 10.68
C LEU A 229 0.43 -14.97 9.40
N GLU A 230 -0.34 -15.23 8.37
CA GLU A 230 0.22 -15.63 7.07
C GLU A 230 1.00 -14.49 6.41
N LEU A 231 0.54 -13.23 6.56
CA LEU A 231 1.30 -12.04 6.15
C LEU A 231 2.60 -11.89 6.95
N GLU A 232 2.57 -12.12 8.27
CA GLU A 232 3.79 -12.12 9.10
C GLU A 232 4.82 -13.10 8.57
N LEU A 233 4.41 -14.35 8.31
CA LEU A 233 5.29 -15.41 7.79
C LEU A 233 5.80 -15.09 6.37
N ALA A 234 4.99 -14.41 5.55
CA ALA A 234 5.42 -13.91 4.25
C ALA A 234 6.52 -12.85 4.39
N MET A 235 6.37 -11.93 5.35
CA MET A 235 7.37 -10.89 5.61
C MET A 235 8.64 -11.47 6.23
N GLU A 236 8.55 -12.44 7.15
CA GLU A 236 9.72 -13.18 7.66
C GLU A 236 10.50 -13.83 6.51
N SER A 237 9.79 -14.57 5.64
CA SER A 237 10.39 -15.21 4.46
C SER A 237 11.06 -14.20 3.52
N LEU A 238 10.45 -13.05 3.28
CA LEU A 238 11.02 -11.97 2.48
C LEU A 238 12.32 -11.45 3.08
N MET A 239 12.31 -11.12 4.37
CA MET A 239 13.49 -10.57 5.06
C MET A 239 14.64 -11.55 5.07
N ASP A 240 14.39 -12.83 5.38
CA ASP A 240 15.38 -13.89 5.38
C ASP A 240 16.04 -14.08 4.00
N GLN A 241 15.24 -14.07 2.94
CA GLN A 241 15.74 -14.24 1.59
C GLN A 241 16.55 -13.03 1.11
N LEU A 242 16.14 -11.80 1.48
CA LEU A 242 16.90 -10.57 1.19
C LEU A 242 18.26 -10.58 1.93
N GLU A 243 18.26 -10.99 3.22
CA GLU A 243 19.49 -11.10 4.01
C GLU A 243 20.42 -12.15 3.42
N ALA A 244 19.90 -13.35 3.12
CA ALA A 244 20.68 -14.44 2.51
C ALA A 244 21.30 -14.06 1.17
N ALA A 245 20.63 -13.20 0.39
CA ALA A 245 21.14 -12.69 -0.89
C ALA A 245 22.07 -11.47 -0.74
N GLY A 246 22.23 -10.92 0.48
CA GLY A 246 23.00 -9.70 0.74
C GLY A 246 22.37 -8.45 0.12
N LYS A 247 21.03 -8.42 -0.01
CA LYS A 247 20.27 -7.32 -0.63
C LYS A 247 19.51 -6.47 0.41
N LEU A 248 19.47 -6.91 1.66
CA LEU A 248 18.67 -6.27 2.71
C LEU A 248 19.05 -4.81 2.93
N ASP A 249 20.35 -4.53 3.03
CA ASP A 249 20.87 -3.18 3.26
C ASP A 249 20.61 -2.22 2.08
N ASP A 250 20.44 -2.77 0.87
CA ASP A 250 20.19 -2.00 -0.35
C ASP A 250 18.69 -1.95 -0.73
N THR A 251 17.81 -2.39 0.15
CA THR A 251 16.37 -2.48 -0.14
C THR A 251 15.55 -1.62 0.82
N VAL A 252 14.61 -0.87 0.27
CA VAL A 252 13.55 -0.17 1.00
C VAL A 252 12.30 -1.04 0.96
N ILE A 253 11.68 -1.25 2.12
CA ILE A 253 10.43 -2.01 2.27
C ILE A 253 9.32 -1.05 2.66
N VAL A 254 8.25 -1.07 1.88
CA VAL A 254 7.03 -0.29 2.13
C VAL A 254 5.85 -1.24 2.19
N LEU A 255 5.05 -1.14 3.25
CA LEU A 255 3.79 -1.85 3.38
C LEU A 255 2.71 -0.91 3.87
N SER A 256 1.61 -0.86 3.15
CA SER A 256 0.37 -0.20 3.55
C SER A 256 -0.82 -1.12 3.29
N ALA A 257 -1.94 -0.90 3.98
CA ALA A 257 -3.16 -1.61 3.66
C ALA A 257 -3.83 -1.08 2.39
N ASP A 258 -4.61 -1.91 1.72
CA ASP A 258 -5.60 -1.49 0.73
C ASP A 258 -6.82 -0.84 1.40
N HIS A 259 -7.27 -1.38 2.53
CA HIS A 259 -8.35 -0.88 3.39
C HIS A 259 -8.27 -1.50 4.80
N TYR A 260 -9.08 -1.00 5.74
CA TYR A 260 -9.24 -1.64 7.05
C TYR A 260 -10.06 -2.95 6.92
N PRO A 261 -10.05 -3.85 7.93
CA PRO A 261 -10.76 -5.13 7.88
C PRO A 261 -12.29 -4.96 8.04
N TYR A 262 -12.95 -4.37 7.04
CA TYR A 262 -14.38 -4.09 7.04
C TYR A 262 -15.28 -5.34 7.04
N GLY A 263 -14.70 -6.54 6.98
CA GLY A 263 -15.39 -7.78 7.22
C GLY A 263 -15.72 -8.05 8.70
N LEU A 264 -15.09 -7.31 9.62
CA LEU A 264 -15.47 -7.24 11.03
C LEU A 264 -16.56 -6.18 11.22
N THR A 265 -17.47 -6.41 12.17
CA THR A 265 -18.38 -5.34 12.64
C THR A 265 -17.61 -4.29 13.45
N ASP A 266 -18.19 -3.09 13.64
CA ASP A 266 -17.58 -2.03 14.46
C ASP A 266 -17.32 -2.51 15.90
N GLU A 267 -18.20 -3.34 16.46
CA GLU A 267 -18.03 -3.94 17.78
C GLU A 267 -16.86 -4.91 17.82
N GLU A 268 -16.73 -5.79 16.82
CA GLU A 268 -15.63 -6.74 16.71
C GLU A 268 -14.29 -6.01 16.48
N TYR A 269 -14.26 -5.02 15.58
CA TYR A 269 -13.05 -4.26 15.34
C TYR A 269 -12.63 -3.43 16.57
N SER A 270 -13.61 -2.93 17.36
CA SER A 270 -13.36 -2.25 18.64
C SER A 270 -12.66 -3.13 19.67
N GLU A 271 -12.77 -4.47 19.58
CA GLU A 271 -12.03 -5.37 20.46
C GLU A 271 -10.51 -5.20 20.31
N LEU A 272 -10.02 -4.95 19.08
CA LEU A 272 -8.61 -4.71 18.79
C LEU A 272 -8.11 -3.36 19.29
N PHE A 273 -8.97 -2.34 19.31
CA PHE A 273 -8.66 -1.02 19.89
C PHE A 273 -8.71 -1.02 21.42
N GLY A 274 -9.42 -1.98 22.05
CA GLY A 274 -9.65 -2.02 23.49
C GLY A 274 -10.67 -0.96 23.99
N HIS A 275 -11.34 -0.27 23.07
CA HIS A 275 -12.45 0.67 23.31
C HIS A 275 -13.37 0.72 22.09
N THR A 276 -14.55 1.35 22.24
CA THR A 276 -15.46 1.54 21.10
C THR A 276 -14.82 2.50 20.09
N VAL A 277 -14.54 2.00 18.89
CA VAL A 277 -13.94 2.77 17.80
C VAL A 277 -14.92 3.82 17.26
N ASP A 278 -14.43 5.02 16.95
CA ASP A 278 -15.19 6.02 16.20
C ASP A 278 -15.37 5.56 14.74
N PRO A 279 -16.62 5.33 14.27
CA PRO A 279 -16.86 4.81 12.92
C PRO A 279 -16.67 5.85 11.81
N VAL A 280 -16.44 7.13 12.16
CA VAL A 280 -16.29 8.20 11.17
C VAL A 280 -14.84 8.38 10.74
N PHE A 281 -13.91 8.36 11.69
CA PHE A 281 -12.49 8.62 11.43
C PHE A 281 -11.56 7.52 11.96
N GLU A 282 -11.67 7.17 13.24
CA GLU A 282 -10.73 6.27 13.91
C GLU A 282 -10.72 4.86 13.31
N ILE A 283 -11.86 4.39 12.78
CA ILE A 283 -11.97 3.09 12.11
C ILE A 283 -10.99 2.94 10.93
N TYR A 284 -10.52 4.03 10.35
CA TYR A 284 -9.55 4.07 9.25
C TYR A 284 -8.11 4.29 9.72
N GLU A 285 -7.87 4.47 11.03
CA GLU A 285 -6.52 4.59 11.57
C GLU A 285 -5.73 3.31 11.35
N ASN A 286 -4.50 3.45 10.86
CA ASN A 286 -3.68 2.31 10.44
C ASN A 286 -2.19 2.61 10.62
N SER A 287 -1.34 1.70 10.19
CA SER A 287 0.10 1.86 10.17
C SER A 287 0.64 1.82 8.75
N LEU A 288 1.62 2.68 8.47
CA LEU A 288 2.48 2.60 7.29
C LEU A 288 3.83 2.05 7.75
N ILE A 289 4.28 0.96 7.13
CA ILE A 289 5.67 0.52 7.25
C ILE A 289 6.45 1.16 6.11
N LEU A 290 7.48 1.93 6.45
CA LEU A 290 8.47 2.48 5.53
C LEU A 290 9.83 2.29 6.16
N TRP A 291 10.50 1.21 5.80
CA TRP A 291 11.71 0.74 6.45
C TRP A 291 12.91 0.66 5.49
N SER A 292 14.07 0.94 6.01
CA SER A 292 15.38 0.70 5.35
C SER A 292 16.44 0.53 6.41
N ALA A 293 17.37 -0.39 6.21
CA ALA A 293 18.51 -0.59 7.11
C ALA A 293 19.41 0.67 7.27
N ASP A 294 19.31 1.63 6.36
CA ASP A 294 20.02 2.92 6.45
C ASP A 294 19.43 3.89 7.48
N LEU A 295 18.28 3.59 8.05
CA LEU A 295 17.67 4.38 9.11
C LEU A 295 18.16 3.87 10.45
N GLU A 296 19.22 4.48 10.99
CA GLU A 296 19.85 4.09 12.26
C GLU A 296 18.92 4.29 13.47
N GLU A 297 18.00 5.26 13.39
CA GLU A 297 17.02 5.59 14.42
C GLU A 297 15.65 5.79 13.77
N PRO A 298 14.56 5.45 14.47
CA PRO A 298 13.20 5.69 14.00
C PRO A 298 12.94 7.19 13.75
N VAL A 299 12.23 7.50 12.68
CA VAL A 299 11.83 8.86 12.30
C VAL A 299 10.33 9.03 12.48
N HIS A 300 9.91 9.81 13.47
CA HIS A 300 8.51 10.06 13.74
C HIS A 300 7.95 11.24 12.93
N VAL A 301 6.78 11.04 12.35
CA VAL A 301 6.02 12.04 11.60
C VAL A 301 4.65 12.19 12.24
N ASP A 302 4.42 13.32 12.91
CA ASP A 302 3.21 13.62 13.71
C ASP A 302 2.14 14.37 12.90
N LYS A 303 2.17 14.36 11.58
CA LYS A 303 1.10 14.95 10.78
C LYS A 303 0.07 13.92 10.32
N TYR A 304 -1.16 14.37 10.12
CA TYR A 304 -2.20 13.54 9.48
C TYR A 304 -1.80 13.21 8.05
N CYS A 305 -1.76 11.91 7.72
CA CYS A 305 -1.42 11.41 6.40
C CYS A 305 -2.22 10.14 6.08
N SER A 306 -2.23 9.74 4.82
CA SER A 306 -3.04 8.61 4.37
C SER A 306 -2.38 7.85 3.21
N SER A 307 -3.03 6.78 2.76
CA SER A 307 -2.62 6.01 1.58
C SER A 307 -2.43 6.85 0.31
N LEU A 308 -3.13 8.00 0.17
CA LEU A 308 -2.90 8.97 -0.92
C LEU A 308 -1.48 9.54 -0.93
N ASP A 309 -0.84 9.64 0.23
CA ASP A 309 0.44 10.30 0.43
C ASP A 309 1.64 9.38 0.18
N VAL A 310 1.41 8.06 0.08
CA VAL A 310 2.48 7.06 -0.06
C VAL A 310 3.25 7.26 -1.37
N MET A 311 2.55 7.33 -2.50
CA MET A 311 3.18 7.48 -3.82
C MET A 311 4.02 8.77 -3.94
N PRO A 312 3.54 9.98 -3.64
CA PRO A 312 4.36 11.20 -3.71
C PRO A 312 5.53 11.19 -2.72
N THR A 313 5.39 10.56 -1.55
CA THR A 313 6.47 10.39 -0.58
C THR A 313 7.59 9.50 -1.15
N LEU A 314 7.24 8.35 -1.70
CA LEU A 314 8.21 7.44 -2.31
C LEU A 314 8.85 8.08 -3.54
N ALA A 315 8.08 8.81 -4.36
CA ALA A 315 8.64 9.53 -5.51
C ALA A 315 9.69 10.56 -5.08
N ASN A 316 9.47 11.28 -3.99
CA ASN A 316 10.46 12.20 -3.43
C ASN A 316 11.67 11.46 -2.85
N LEU A 317 11.46 10.41 -2.06
CA LEU A 317 12.53 9.61 -1.44
C LEU A 317 13.46 8.96 -2.48
N PHE A 318 12.92 8.46 -3.58
CA PHE A 318 13.71 7.87 -4.67
C PHE A 318 14.20 8.90 -5.71
N GLY A 319 13.84 10.18 -5.57
CA GLY A 319 14.24 11.22 -6.50
C GLY A 319 13.64 11.06 -7.91
N LEU A 320 12.44 10.47 -8.00
CA LEU A 320 11.73 10.25 -9.26
C LEU A 320 11.15 11.55 -9.82
N GLU A 321 10.87 11.57 -11.12
CA GLU A 321 10.15 12.66 -11.76
C GLU A 321 8.63 12.52 -11.52
N TYR A 322 8.02 13.52 -10.91
CA TYR A 322 6.57 13.63 -10.76
C TYR A 322 6.15 15.09 -10.66
N ASP A 323 4.89 15.38 -10.91
CA ASP A 323 4.30 16.69 -10.71
C ASP A 323 3.32 16.63 -9.54
N SER A 324 3.76 17.07 -8.37
CA SER A 324 2.96 17.05 -7.13
C SER A 324 1.65 17.85 -7.23
N ARG A 325 1.53 18.76 -8.20
CA ARG A 325 0.29 19.53 -8.45
C ARG A 325 -0.84 18.67 -9.00
N LEU A 326 -0.50 17.53 -9.62
CA LEU A 326 -1.45 16.62 -10.25
C LEU A 326 -1.90 15.49 -9.29
N MET A 327 -1.35 15.44 -8.08
CA MET A 327 -1.69 14.42 -7.08
C MET A 327 -2.57 15.02 -5.99
N ALA A 328 -3.49 14.21 -5.46
CA ALA A 328 -4.29 14.56 -4.28
C ALA A 328 -3.46 14.40 -3.00
N GLY A 329 -2.61 13.37 -2.96
CA GLY A 329 -1.67 13.13 -1.87
C GLY A 329 -0.48 14.07 -1.89
N ARG A 330 0.24 14.11 -0.77
CA ARG A 330 1.41 14.97 -0.53
C ARG A 330 2.57 14.13 0.01
N ASP A 331 3.79 14.61 -0.17
CA ASP A 331 4.94 14.02 0.50
C ASP A 331 4.80 14.17 2.02
N ILE A 332 4.72 13.04 2.72
CA ILE A 332 4.58 12.96 4.18
C ILE A 332 5.72 13.69 4.89
N LEU A 333 6.92 13.67 4.30
CA LEU A 333 8.14 14.25 4.88
C LEU A 333 8.33 15.74 4.52
N SER A 334 7.40 16.35 3.79
CA SER A 334 7.43 17.77 3.44
C SER A 334 6.89 18.65 4.56
N ASP A 335 7.10 19.97 4.44
CA ASP A 335 6.50 20.98 5.33
C ASP A 335 5.02 21.29 4.99
N GLU A 336 4.43 20.63 3.99
CA GLU A 336 3.02 20.83 3.67
C GLU A 336 2.13 20.29 4.82
N PRO A 337 1.01 20.98 5.15
CA PRO A 337 0.14 20.55 6.24
C PRO A 337 -0.49 19.20 5.95
N GLY A 338 -0.74 18.42 7.00
CA GLY A 338 -1.43 17.13 6.92
C GLY A 338 -2.86 17.26 6.42
N LEU A 339 -3.29 16.27 5.63
CA LEU A 339 -4.67 16.18 5.13
C LEU A 339 -5.03 14.73 4.82
N VAL A 340 -6.01 14.21 5.51
CA VAL A 340 -6.66 12.93 5.18
C VAL A 340 -8.02 13.20 4.57
N ILE A 341 -8.32 12.61 3.42
CA ILE A 341 -9.60 12.73 2.72
C ILE A 341 -10.26 11.36 2.69
N PHE A 342 -11.55 11.30 3.07
CA PHE A 342 -12.36 10.08 3.04
C PHE A 342 -13.30 10.05 1.83
N SER A 343 -13.84 8.88 1.52
CA SER A 343 -14.67 8.68 0.32
C SER A 343 -15.97 9.50 0.28
N ASN A 344 -16.47 9.93 1.43
CA ASN A 344 -17.61 10.84 1.56
C ASN A 344 -17.22 12.33 1.54
N TYR A 345 -15.93 12.64 1.29
CA TYR A 345 -15.31 13.96 1.35
C TYR A 345 -15.26 14.60 2.75
N SER A 346 -15.50 13.84 3.81
CA SER A 346 -15.03 14.24 5.14
C SER A 346 -13.50 14.28 5.17
N PHE A 347 -12.91 15.00 6.11
CA PHE A 347 -11.44 15.13 6.14
C PHE A 347 -10.90 15.43 7.54
N LEU A 348 -9.64 15.05 7.75
CA LEU A 348 -8.85 15.39 8.94
C LEU A 348 -7.67 16.29 8.57
N THR A 349 -7.37 17.24 9.46
CA THR A 349 -6.19 18.10 9.39
C THR A 349 -5.67 18.37 10.80
N ASP A 350 -4.48 18.96 10.91
CA ASP A 350 -3.93 19.43 12.20
C ASP A 350 -4.81 20.49 12.89
N GLN A 351 -5.78 21.08 12.19
CA GLN A 351 -6.68 22.10 12.71
C GLN A 351 -8.04 21.53 13.18
N GLY A 352 -8.34 20.31 12.82
CA GLY A 352 -9.58 19.63 13.19
C GLY A 352 -10.14 18.72 12.12
N ALA A 353 -11.30 18.14 12.44
CA ALA A 353 -12.06 17.22 11.61
C ALA A 353 -13.31 17.92 11.03
N TYR A 354 -13.66 17.51 9.82
CA TYR A 354 -14.91 17.91 9.15
C TYR A 354 -15.60 16.65 8.64
N ASP A 355 -16.84 16.42 9.10
CA ASP A 355 -17.73 15.35 8.65
C ASP A 355 -18.90 15.94 7.81
#